data_1512a8692b0f605adfa49a7bd6b24c83
#
_entry.id   1512a8692b0f605adfa49a7bd6b24c83
#
_cell.length_a   1.000
_cell.length_b   1.000
_cell.length_c   1.000
_cell.angle_alpha   90.00
_cell.angle_beta   90.00
_cell.angle_gamma   90.00
#
_symmetry.space_group_name_H-M   'P 1'
#
loop_
_entity.id
_entity.type
_entity.pdbx_description
1 polymer ?
#
loop_
_entity_poly.entity_id
_entity_poly.type
_entity_poly.pdbx_seq_one_letter_code
_entity_poly.pdbx_strand_id
1 'polypeptide(L)'
;DKTFVIKKKSVTVTPAPEPTPDPGTNPDPGTNPDPGTNPEPGTGGETTTTTEAATTTTEAPTPTPTPTPTPTPTPTPVVTPDVTVSYRTHIQTFGWEDTWRQNGMMSGTSGKAKRLEGIEIKVSGNSGIGIQYTTHCQSYGWLPWSANGDMNGTQGEAKRLEAIKIQLTGSDKDKYDVYYRVHAQSYGWLGWAANGAPAGTAGYAKRLEGIQIVVVKKGAGFNRNMQGIASQFANAFYAAPGQS
;
A
#
# COMPACT_ATOMS: atom_id res chain seq x y z
N ASP A 1 42.36 -32.27 -25.88
CA ASP A 1 41.18 -32.37 -24.98
C ASP A 1 41.63 -32.28 -23.55
N LYS A 2 41.40 -31.13 -22.92
CA LYS A 2 41.61 -30.94 -21.48
C LYS A 2 40.25 -30.78 -20.82
N THR A 3 39.75 -31.85 -20.23
CA THR A 3 38.53 -31.87 -19.44
C THR A 3 38.79 -31.24 -18.07
N PHE A 4 38.18 -30.09 -17.78
CA PHE A 4 38.20 -29.46 -16.46
C PHE A 4 37.10 -30.04 -15.59
N VAL A 5 37.46 -30.79 -14.54
CA VAL A 5 36.55 -31.28 -13.51
C VAL A 5 36.45 -30.23 -12.40
N ILE A 6 35.31 -29.57 -12.27
CA ILE A 6 35.02 -28.68 -11.15
C ILE A 6 34.55 -29.50 -9.97
N LYS A 7 35.41 -29.65 -8.94
CA LYS A 7 35.03 -30.22 -7.65
C LYS A 7 34.17 -29.21 -6.88
N LYS A 8 32.89 -29.50 -6.67
CA LYS A 8 32.01 -28.78 -5.71
C LYS A 8 32.58 -28.97 -4.31
N LYS A 9 33.00 -27.87 -3.67
CA LYS A 9 33.36 -27.82 -2.25
C LYS A 9 32.08 -27.81 -1.43
N SER A 10 31.76 -28.90 -0.73
CA SER A 10 30.69 -28.91 0.28
C SER A 10 31.08 -28.01 1.44
N VAL A 11 30.31 -26.97 1.67
CA VAL A 11 30.40 -26.17 2.88
C VAL A 11 29.35 -26.72 3.85
N THR A 12 29.85 -27.36 4.91
CA THR A 12 29.01 -27.77 6.04
C THR A 12 28.67 -26.51 6.83
N VAL A 13 27.41 -26.04 6.73
CA VAL A 13 26.92 -24.94 7.55
C VAL A 13 26.49 -25.52 8.89
N THR A 14 27.25 -25.21 9.94
CA THR A 14 26.84 -25.48 11.33
C THR A 14 25.63 -24.60 11.61
N PRO A 15 24.49 -25.12 12.08
CA PRO A 15 23.35 -24.28 12.45
C PRO A 15 23.75 -23.32 13.58
N ALA A 16 23.43 -22.06 13.41
CA ALA A 16 23.59 -21.06 14.44
C ALA A 16 22.73 -21.42 15.66
N PRO A 17 23.15 -21.10 16.90
CA PRO A 17 22.33 -21.32 18.10
C PRO A 17 21.02 -20.59 17.98
N GLU A 18 19.93 -21.23 18.42
CA GLU A 18 18.60 -20.64 18.51
C GLU A 18 18.68 -19.29 19.25
N PRO A 19 18.07 -18.21 18.68
CA PRO A 19 18.03 -16.95 19.37
C PRO A 19 17.17 -17.09 20.63
N THR A 20 17.71 -16.67 21.77
CA THR A 20 16.95 -16.49 23.00
C THR A 20 15.68 -15.66 22.73
N PRO A 21 14.54 -16.00 23.34
CA PRO A 21 13.31 -15.27 23.11
C PRO A 21 13.48 -13.79 23.52
N ASP A 22 13.16 -12.89 22.61
CA ASP A 22 13.16 -11.46 22.79
C ASP A 22 12.18 -11.09 23.93
N PRO A 23 12.59 -10.39 25.01
CA PRO A 23 11.71 -9.95 26.09
C PRO A 23 10.71 -8.87 25.64
N GLY A 24 10.57 -8.61 24.35
CA GLY A 24 9.69 -7.60 23.75
C GLY A 24 8.38 -8.12 23.16
N THR A 25 7.95 -9.35 23.43
CA THR A 25 6.59 -9.77 23.09
C THR A 25 5.58 -9.18 24.06
N ASN A 26 5.34 -7.89 23.92
CA ASN A 26 4.14 -7.30 24.47
C ASN A 26 2.95 -7.89 23.67
N PRO A 27 1.97 -8.57 24.30
CA PRO A 27 0.80 -9.06 23.59
C PRO A 27 0.12 -7.87 22.91
N ASP A 28 -0.28 -8.08 21.67
CA ASP A 28 -1.00 -7.10 20.84
C ASP A 28 -2.27 -6.64 21.62
N PRO A 29 -2.39 -5.38 22.05
CA PRO A 29 -3.61 -4.87 22.67
C PRO A 29 -4.61 -4.50 21.57
N GLY A 30 -5.07 -5.45 20.80
CA GLY A 30 -5.91 -5.24 19.62
C GLY A 30 -7.25 -5.93 19.68
N THR A 31 -7.91 -5.94 20.85
CA THR A 31 -9.36 -6.13 20.92
C THR A 31 -9.96 -4.95 21.65
N ASN A 32 -10.20 -3.89 20.90
CA ASN A 32 -11.13 -2.87 21.34
C ASN A 32 -12.54 -3.37 21.00
N PRO A 33 -13.44 -3.58 21.96
CA PRO A 33 -14.81 -3.96 21.67
C PRO A 33 -15.50 -2.79 20.95
N ASP A 34 -16.26 -3.14 19.93
CA ASP A 34 -17.14 -2.26 19.17
C ASP A 34 -18.14 -1.57 20.12
N PRO A 35 -18.22 -0.23 20.19
CA PRO A 35 -19.22 0.42 21.03
C PRO A 35 -20.56 0.45 20.30
N GLY A 36 -21.41 -0.47 20.70
CA GLY A 36 -22.77 -0.14 20.98
C GLY A 36 -23.78 0.12 19.93
N THR A 37 -24.58 -0.84 19.76
CA THR A 37 -26.01 -0.73 19.47
C THR A 37 -26.67 0.31 20.34
N ASN A 38 -27.15 1.38 19.70
CA ASN A 38 -28.04 2.37 20.28
C ASN A 38 -29.48 1.82 20.28
N PRO A 39 -30.20 1.78 21.40
CA PRO A 39 -31.59 1.34 21.40
C PRO A 39 -32.53 2.41 20.84
N GLU A 40 -33.45 1.99 19.98
CA GLU A 40 -34.58 2.79 19.53
C GLU A 40 -35.45 3.22 20.71
N PRO A 41 -36.01 4.44 20.71
CA PRO A 41 -37.07 4.80 21.62
C PRO A 41 -38.44 4.45 21.01
N GLY A 42 -39.21 3.77 21.84
CA GLY A 42 -40.52 3.21 21.55
C GLY A 42 -41.63 4.20 21.24
N THR A 43 -42.61 3.61 20.65
CA THR A 43 -43.97 4.02 20.34
C THR A 43 -44.74 4.74 21.45
N GLY A 44 -45.58 5.69 21.05
CA GLY A 44 -46.76 6.10 21.80
C GLY A 44 -47.35 7.42 21.38
N GLY A 45 -48.56 7.42 20.87
CA GLY A 45 -49.39 8.59 20.82
C GLY A 45 -50.31 8.75 19.59
N GLU A 46 -51.41 8.02 19.60
CA GLU A 46 -52.58 8.36 18.75
C GLU A 46 -53.11 9.74 19.08
N THR A 47 -53.43 10.53 18.05
CA THR A 47 -54.43 11.60 18.18
C THR A 47 -55.17 11.70 16.87
N THR A 48 -56.45 11.32 16.95
CA THR A 48 -57.49 11.55 15.96
C THR A 48 -57.78 13.03 15.81
N THR A 49 -57.83 13.55 14.58
CA THR A 49 -58.58 14.80 14.30
C THR A 49 -59.22 14.74 12.93
N THR A 50 -60.43 15.08 12.94
CA THR A 50 -61.57 15.10 12.06
C THR A 50 -61.35 15.78 10.70
N THR A 51 -61.99 15.18 9.73
CA THR A 51 -62.18 15.56 8.30
C THR A 51 -62.81 16.91 8.11
N GLU A 52 -62.24 17.69 7.17
CA GLU A 52 -62.97 18.72 6.44
C GLU A 52 -62.65 18.59 4.96
N ALA A 53 -63.69 18.42 4.14
CA ALA A 53 -63.61 18.20 2.70
C ALA A 53 -63.50 19.57 1.97
N ALA A 54 -62.35 19.80 1.34
CA ALA A 54 -62.22 20.93 0.40
C ALA A 54 -62.21 20.36 -1.04
N THR A 55 -63.20 20.81 -1.81
CA THR A 55 -63.33 20.51 -3.23
C THR A 55 -62.24 21.28 -4.01
N THR A 56 -61.28 20.60 -4.60
CA THR A 56 -60.27 21.21 -5.47
C THR A 56 -60.52 20.83 -6.92
N THR A 57 -60.69 21.80 -7.75
CA THR A 57 -60.80 21.76 -9.21
C THR A 57 -59.49 21.25 -9.79
N THR A 58 -59.51 20.10 -10.50
CA THR A 58 -58.35 19.50 -11.14
C THR A 58 -58.00 20.27 -12.41
N GLU A 59 -56.88 21.01 -12.36
CA GLU A 59 -56.26 21.58 -13.55
C GLU A 59 -55.36 20.50 -14.20
N ALA A 60 -55.40 20.36 -15.52
CA ALA A 60 -54.67 19.35 -16.26
C ALA A 60 -53.13 19.58 -16.16
N PRO A 61 -52.29 18.53 -15.95
CA PRO A 61 -50.88 18.72 -15.81
C PRO A 61 -50.23 19.17 -17.13
N THR A 62 -49.46 20.27 -17.06
CA THR A 62 -48.61 20.73 -18.14
C THR A 62 -47.51 19.67 -18.42
N PRO A 63 -47.24 19.32 -19.70
CA PRO A 63 -46.22 18.31 -20.01
C PRO A 63 -44.84 18.74 -19.52
N THR A 64 -44.23 17.96 -18.67
CA THR A 64 -42.84 18.12 -18.19
C THR A 64 -41.90 18.00 -19.37
N PRO A 65 -40.96 18.94 -19.57
CA PRO A 65 -39.96 18.82 -20.66
C PRO A 65 -39.12 17.56 -20.51
N THR A 66 -39.02 16.81 -21.58
CA THR A 66 -38.17 15.63 -21.67
C THR A 66 -36.70 16.04 -21.44
N PRO A 67 -35.96 15.41 -20.52
CA PRO A 67 -34.58 15.77 -20.29
C PRO A 67 -33.72 15.51 -21.55
N THR A 68 -33.00 16.56 -21.96
CA THR A 68 -32.02 16.46 -23.05
C THR A 68 -30.94 15.45 -22.65
N PRO A 69 -30.55 14.47 -23.50
CA PRO A 69 -29.53 13.50 -23.17
C PRO A 69 -28.21 14.22 -22.85
N THR A 70 -27.69 13.98 -21.66
CA THR A 70 -26.35 14.45 -21.24
C THR A 70 -25.32 13.79 -22.18
N PRO A 71 -24.39 14.55 -22.77
CA PRO A 71 -23.37 13.96 -23.64
C PRO A 71 -22.56 12.91 -22.86
N THR A 72 -22.50 11.70 -23.40
CA THR A 72 -21.65 10.62 -22.87
C THR A 72 -20.20 11.10 -22.87
N PRO A 73 -19.46 11.02 -21.74
CA PRO A 73 -18.06 11.44 -21.72
C PRO A 73 -17.26 10.60 -22.71
N THR A 74 -16.57 11.28 -23.62
CA THR A 74 -15.64 10.66 -24.56
C THR A 74 -14.56 9.92 -23.74
N PRO A 75 -14.28 8.64 -24.01
CA PRO A 75 -13.26 7.90 -23.26
C PRO A 75 -11.91 8.61 -23.42
N THR A 76 -11.32 9.03 -22.30
CA THR A 76 -9.96 9.57 -22.28
C THR A 76 -9.00 8.49 -22.78
N PRO A 77 -8.09 8.78 -23.72
CA PRO A 77 -7.15 7.79 -24.23
C PRO A 77 -6.35 7.20 -23.07
N VAL A 78 -6.35 5.89 -22.94
CA VAL A 78 -5.52 5.14 -21.96
C VAL A 78 -4.08 5.28 -22.44
N VAL A 79 -3.33 6.20 -21.85
CA VAL A 79 -1.89 6.29 -22.07
C VAL A 79 -1.24 5.13 -21.33
N THR A 80 -0.83 4.10 -22.04
CA THR A 80 -0.02 3.01 -21.47
C THR A 80 1.33 3.61 -21.06
N PRO A 81 1.73 3.50 -19.79
CA PRO A 81 3.03 4.01 -19.38
C PRO A 81 4.15 3.26 -20.11
N ASP A 82 5.18 3.98 -20.56
CA ASP A 82 6.36 3.40 -21.21
C ASP A 82 7.23 2.59 -20.23
N VAL A 83 7.05 2.76 -18.93
CA VAL A 83 7.64 1.95 -17.86
C VAL A 83 6.54 1.46 -16.93
N THR A 84 6.51 0.17 -16.69
CA THR A 84 5.61 -0.47 -15.72
C THR A 84 6.39 -0.91 -14.49
N VAL A 85 6.00 -0.44 -13.31
CA VAL A 85 6.49 -0.98 -12.04
C VAL A 85 5.50 -2.05 -11.54
N SER A 86 6.03 -3.22 -11.22
CA SER A 86 5.27 -4.35 -10.65
C SER A 86 5.85 -4.74 -9.30
N TYR A 87 5.00 -5.01 -8.33
CA TYR A 87 5.41 -5.35 -6.96
C TYR A 87 4.40 -6.26 -6.29
N ARG A 88 4.87 -7.03 -5.31
CA ARG A 88 4.05 -7.84 -4.41
C ARG A 88 4.66 -7.89 -3.03
N THR A 89 3.85 -8.17 -2.02
CA THR A 89 4.28 -8.24 -0.63
C THR A 89 4.01 -9.61 0.00
N HIS A 90 4.89 -10.00 0.92
CA HIS A 90 4.65 -11.10 1.86
C HIS A 90 3.91 -10.54 3.06
N ILE A 91 2.73 -11.10 3.34
CA ILE A 91 1.80 -10.59 4.35
C ILE A 91 1.67 -11.63 5.46
N GLN A 92 1.75 -11.21 6.70
CA GLN A 92 1.50 -12.05 7.87
C GLN A 92 0.28 -12.94 7.69
N THR A 93 0.42 -14.24 7.87
CA THR A 93 -0.60 -15.31 7.75
C THR A 93 -1.12 -15.56 6.33
N PHE A 94 -0.96 -14.64 5.38
CA PHE A 94 -1.40 -14.82 3.99
C PHE A 94 -0.27 -15.28 3.06
N GLY A 95 0.99 -15.01 3.42
CA GLY A 95 2.14 -15.30 2.54
C GLY A 95 2.29 -14.27 1.42
N TRP A 96 2.94 -14.68 0.35
CA TRP A 96 3.09 -13.85 -0.84
C TRP A 96 1.75 -13.68 -1.57
N GLU A 97 1.48 -12.45 -2.03
CA GLU A 97 0.37 -12.20 -2.95
C GLU A 97 0.60 -12.99 -4.26
N ASP A 98 -0.43 -13.70 -4.72
CA ASP A 98 -0.38 -14.46 -5.99
C ASP A 98 -0.27 -13.53 -7.21
N THR A 99 -0.87 -12.34 -7.11
CA THR A 99 -0.92 -11.37 -8.20
C THR A 99 0.00 -10.19 -7.92
N TRP A 100 0.89 -9.89 -8.88
CA TRP A 100 1.69 -8.68 -8.86
C TRP A 100 0.82 -7.44 -9.06
N ARG A 101 0.94 -6.47 -8.16
CA ARG A 101 0.31 -5.16 -8.29
C ARG A 101 1.13 -4.28 -9.22
N GLN A 102 0.50 -3.32 -9.89
CA GLN A 102 1.16 -2.47 -10.88
C GLN A 102 0.77 -1.01 -10.70
N ASN A 103 1.69 -0.09 -11.02
CA ASN A 103 1.45 1.33 -11.30
C ASN A 103 0.47 2.01 -10.32
N GLY A 104 0.75 1.93 -9.02
CA GLY A 104 -0.04 2.57 -7.97
C GLY A 104 -1.20 1.73 -7.41
N MET A 105 -1.42 0.51 -7.88
CA MET A 105 -2.34 -0.41 -7.22
C MET A 105 -1.79 -0.79 -5.84
N MET A 106 -2.65 -0.86 -4.82
CA MET A 106 -2.23 -1.24 -3.48
C MET A 106 -1.80 -2.71 -3.43
N SER A 107 -0.62 -2.97 -2.87
CA SER A 107 -0.14 -4.29 -2.40
C SER A 107 -0.19 -4.31 -0.88
N GLY A 108 -0.55 -5.45 -0.29
CA GLY A 108 -0.75 -5.58 1.14
C GLY A 108 -2.23 -5.58 1.55
N THR A 109 -2.51 -5.15 2.77
CA THR A 109 -3.88 -5.11 3.32
C THR A 109 -4.19 -3.75 3.94
N SER A 110 -5.48 -3.40 3.98
CA SER A 110 -6.00 -2.26 4.74
C SER A 110 -7.07 -2.75 5.71
N GLY A 111 -7.06 -2.27 6.95
CA GLY A 111 -8.04 -2.60 7.97
C GLY A 111 -7.98 -4.04 8.51
N LYS A 112 -6.99 -4.85 8.12
CA LYS A 112 -6.84 -6.25 8.57
C LYS A 112 -5.78 -6.44 9.66
N ALA A 113 -5.10 -5.37 10.06
CA ALA A 113 -4.04 -5.40 11.07
C ALA A 113 -2.93 -6.44 10.78
N LYS A 114 -2.60 -6.67 9.49
CA LYS A 114 -1.59 -7.63 9.04
C LYS A 114 -0.33 -6.89 8.61
N ARG A 115 0.82 -7.30 9.15
CA ARG A 115 2.12 -6.70 8.80
C ARG A 115 2.61 -7.18 7.46
N LEU A 116 3.33 -6.32 6.76
CA LEU A 116 4.22 -6.73 5.68
C LEU A 116 5.51 -7.29 6.28
N GLU A 117 6.01 -8.38 5.72
CA GLU A 117 7.23 -9.07 6.15
C GLU A 117 8.32 -9.04 5.06
N GLY A 118 7.92 -9.00 3.80
CA GLY A 118 8.81 -8.92 2.65
C GLY A 118 8.16 -8.22 1.47
N ILE A 119 8.99 -7.79 0.52
CA ILE A 119 8.57 -7.15 -0.73
C ILE A 119 9.49 -7.54 -1.88
N GLU A 120 8.92 -7.68 -3.06
CA GLU A 120 9.61 -7.80 -4.34
C GLU A 120 9.11 -6.70 -5.28
N ILE A 121 10.04 -6.02 -5.97
CA ILE A 121 9.72 -4.91 -6.89
C ILE A 121 10.55 -5.07 -8.16
N LYS A 122 9.91 -4.95 -9.33
CA LYS A 122 10.56 -4.97 -10.64
C LYS A 122 9.96 -3.94 -11.57
N VAL A 123 10.71 -3.56 -12.59
CA VAL A 123 10.26 -2.67 -13.67
C VAL A 123 10.38 -3.36 -15.02
N SER A 124 9.56 -2.94 -15.97
CA SER A 124 9.57 -3.42 -17.36
C SER A 124 9.14 -2.31 -18.32
N GLY A 125 9.28 -2.54 -19.63
CA GLY A 125 8.94 -1.58 -20.68
C GLY A 125 10.13 -0.80 -21.24
N ASN A 126 11.14 -0.48 -20.42
CA ASN A 126 12.37 0.18 -20.86
C ASN A 126 13.59 -0.56 -20.30
N SER A 127 14.44 -1.12 -21.16
CA SER A 127 15.64 -1.88 -20.77
C SER A 127 16.75 -1.04 -20.13
N GLY A 128 16.70 0.29 -20.31
CA GLY A 128 17.61 1.25 -19.65
C GLY A 128 17.22 1.58 -18.21
N ILE A 129 16.12 1.01 -17.66
CA ILE A 129 15.63 1.26 -16.31
C ILE A 129 15.72 -0.03 -15.46
N GLY A 130 16.31 0.08 -14.29
CA GLY A 130 16.24 -0.88 -13.19
C GLY A 130 15.64 -0.22 -11.94
N ILE A 131 15.42 -1.02 -10.91
CA ILE A 131 14.92 -0.54 -9.62
C ILE A 131 15.66 -1.26 -8.49
N GLN A 132 16.00 -0.53 -7.44
CA GLN A 132 16.53 -1.09 -6.20
C GLN A 132 15.81 -0.52 -5.00
N TYR A 133 15.77 -1.29 -3.93
CA TYR A 133 15.01 -0.98 -2.72
C TYR A 133 15.63 -1.62 -1.49
N THR A 134 15.39 -0.98 -0.35
CA THR A 134 15.76 -1.51 0.96
C THR A 134 14.65 -1.24 1.95
N THR A 135 14.45 -2.13 2.91
CA THR A 135 13.44 -2.01 3.95
C THR A 135 14.10 -1.89 5.33
N HIS A 136 13.47 -1.12 6.20
CA HIS A 136 13.75 -1.16 7.64
C HIS A 136 12.91 -2.28 8.25
N CYS A 137 13.58 -3.27 8.81
CA CYS A 137 12.96 -4.46 9.36
C CYS A 137 13.14 -4.51 10.88
N GLN A 138 12.11 -4.94 11.58
CA GLN A 138 12.16 -5.16 13.03
C GLN A 138 13.38 -5.95 13.44
N SER A 139 14.12 -5.48 14.44
CA SER A 139 15.35 -6.04 15.00
C SER A 139 16.59 -6.00 14.09
N TYR A 140 16.43 -5.73 12.78
CA TYR A 140 17.54 -5.70 11.83
C TYR A 140 17.92 -4.29 11.37
N GLY A 141 17.00 -3.32 11.49
CA GLY A 141 17.20 -1.99 10.92
C GLY A 141 17.11 -2.00 9.39
N TRP A 142 17.84 -1.11 8.73
CA TRP A 142 17.91 -1.07 7.27
C TRP A 142 18.71 -2.26 6.72
N LEU A 143 18.06 -3.06 5.89
CA LEU A 143 18.67 -4.21 5.23
C LEU A 143 19.55 -3.77 4.04
N PRO A 144 20.43 -4.65 3.53
CA PRO A 144 21.11 -4.43 2.26
C PRO A 144 20.09 -4.18 1.13
N TRP A 145 20.52 -3.44 0.09
CA TRP A 145 19.70 -3.17 -1.09
C TRP A 145 19.47 -4.46 -1.90
N SER A 146 18.21 -4.69 -2.27
CA SER A 146 17.79 -5.69 -3.26
C SER A 146 17.40 -4.99 -4.57
N ALA A 147 17.34 -5.71 -5.69
CA ALA A 147 17.07 -5.14 -7.00
C ALA A 147 16.21 -6.06 -7.87
N ASN A 148 15.44 -5.46 -8.77
CA ASN A 148 14.83 -6.09 -9.94
C ASN A 148 14.07 -7.40 -9.69
N GLY A 149 13.33 -7.47 -8.59
CA GLY A 149 12.49 -8.62 -8.21
C GLY A 149 13.06 -9.51 -7.13
N ASP A 150 14.29 -9.25 -6.64
CA ASP A 150 14.82 -9.95 -5.47
C ASP A 150 14.08 -9.52 -4.21
N MET A 151 13.81 -10.47 -3.32
CA MET A 151 13.13 -10.18 -2.05
C MET A 151 13.95 -9.23 -1.17
N ASN A 152 13.27 -8.27 -0.52
CA ASN A 152 13.80 -7.49 0.60
C ASN A 152 12.84 -7.60 1.79
N GLY A 153 13.37 -7.77 3.00
CA GLY A 153 12.62 -8.09 4.20
C GLY A 153 12.95 -9.47 4.73
N THR A 154 12.00 -10.10 5.41
CA THR A 154 12.14 -11.47 5.96
C THR A 154 10.95 -12.34 5.54
N GLN A 155 11.16 -13.66 5.56
CA GLN A 155 10.11 -14.65 5.36
C GLN A 155 10.23 -15.74 6.41
N GLY A 156 9.13 -16.03 7.11
CA GLY A 156 9.11 -17.07 8.15
C GLY A 156 9.68 -16.65 9.52
N GLU A 157 10.15 -15.41 9.65
CA GLU A 157 10.74 -14.90 10.90
C GLU A 157 9.78 -14.04 11.73
N ALA A 158 8.57 -13.82 11.23
CA ALA A 158 7.56 -12.99 11.87
C ALA A 158 8.04 -11.55 12.19
N LYS A 159 8.96 -10.99 11.38
CA LYS A 159 9.48 -9.63 11.51
C LYS A 159 8.70 -8.68 10.63
N ARG A 160 8.28 -7.53 11.18
CA ARG A 160 7.54 -6.51 10.42
C ARG A 160 8.49 -5.62 9.63
N LEU A 161 8.04 -5.17 8.48
CA LEU A 161 8.61 -4.01 7.82
C LEU A 161 8.08 -2.72 8.49
N GLU A 162 8.94 -1.75 8.69
CA GLU A 162 8.63 -0.46 9.32
C GLU A 162 8.79 0.72 8.35
N ALA A 163 9.72 0.62 7.40
CA ALA A 163 9.95 1.64 6.38
C ALA A 163 10.58 1.04 5.12
N ILE A 164 10.62 1.82 4.04
CA ILE A 164 11.21 1.45 2.76
C ILE A 164 11.85 2.66 2.08
N LYS A 165 12.94 2.42 1.33
CA LYS A 165 13.55 3.33 0.38
C LYS A 165 13.55 2.67 -0.99
N ILE A 166 13.17 3.40 -2.06
CA ILE A 166 13.12 2.87 -3.43
C ILE A 166 13.73 3.89 -4.36
N GLN A 167 14.62 3.46 -5.26
CA GLN A 167 15.19 4.31 -6.29
C GLN A 167 15.38 3.59 -7.61
N LEU A 168 15.37 4.33 -8.69
CA LEU A 168 15.64 3.81 -10.02
C LEU A 168 17.15 3.67 -10.24
N THR A 169 17.52 2.72 -11.11
CA THR A 169 18.88 2.47 -11.58
C THR A 169 18.91 2.38 -13.10
N GLY A 170 20.08 2.23 -13.70
CA GLY A 170 20.23 2.13 -15.15
C GLY A 170 20.50 3.46 -15.83
N SER A 171 20.76 3.39 -17.15
CA SER A 171 21.17 4.55 -17.97
C SER A 171 20.09 5.60 -18.13
N ASP A 172 18.82 5.20 -18.06
CA ASP A 172 17.67 6.05 -18.29
C ASP A 172 16.99 6.53 -17.00
N LYS A 173 17.56 6.19 -15.82
CA LYS A 173 16.98 6.53 -14.50
C LYS A 173 16.63 8.01 -14.35
N ASP A 174 17.44 8.89 -14.93
CA ASP A 174 17.28 10.34 -14.78
C ASP A 174 16.14 10.93 -15.63
N LYS A 175 15.52 10.10 -16.49
CA LYS A 175 14.33 10.46 -17.29
C LYS A 175 13.02 10.21 -16.56
N TYR A 176 13.05 9.54 -15.39
CA TYR A 176 11.88 9.13 -14.63
C TYR A 176 12.03 9.46 -13.16
N ASP A 177 10.91 9.49 -12.46
CA ASP A 177 10.81 9.54 -11.01
C ASP A 177 10.05 8.32 -10.50
N VAL A 178 10.48 7.72 -9.39
CA VAL A 178 9.72 6.72 -8.65
C VAL A 178 9.08 7.37 -7.43
N TYR A 179 7.75 7.29 -7.31
CA TYR A 179 6.98 7.74 -6.16
C TYR A 179 6.42 6.53 -5.43
N TYR A 180 6.41 6.58 -4.11
CA TYR A 180 5.83 5.53 -3.28
C TYR A 180 5.32 6.08 -1.96
N ARG A 181 4.29 5.41 -1.42
CA ARG A 181 3.77 5.67 -0.07
C ARG A 181 3.36 4.37 0.60
N VAL A 182 3.27 4.40 1.92
CA VAL A 182 2.93 3.23 2.72
C VAL A 182 1.75 3.51 3.65
N HIS A 183 0.98 2.47 3.94
CA HIS A 183 0.02 2.43 5.03
C HIS A 183 0.71 1.87 6.25
N ALA A 184 0.76 2.66 7.34
CA ALA A 184 1.43 2.29 8.57
C ALA A 184 0.43 2.17 9.73
N GLN A 185 0.62 1.20 10.61
CA GLN A 185 -0.19 0.99 11.81
C GLN A 185 -0.32 2.28 12.61
N SER A 186 -1.55 2.63 13.00
CA SER A 186 -1.93 3.84 13.76
C SER A 186 -1.79 5.17 13.00
N TYR A 187 -1.17 5.18 11.81
CA TYR A 187 -1.01 6.37 10.98
C TYR A 187 -1.93 6.35 9.74
N GLY A 188 -2.27 5.17 9.22
CA GLY A 188 -2.94 5.07 7.93
C GLY A 188 -1.98 5.38 6.77
N TRP A 189 -2.47 5.94 5.67
CA TRP A 189 -1.65 6.30 4.52
C TRP A 189 -0.80 7.53 4.81
N LEU A 190 0.52 7.38 4.76
CA LEU A 190 1.49 8.46 4.85
C LEU A 190 1.59 9.23 3.52
N GLY A 191 2.31 10.35 3.53
CA GLY A 191 2.64 11.12 2.34
C GLY A 191 3.47 10.32 1.34
N TRP A 192 3.66 10.89 0.14
CA TRP A 192 4.47 10.30 -0.90
C TRP A 192 5.95 10.65 -0.73
N ALA A 193 6.80 9.63 -0.72
CA ALA A 193 8.24 9.72 -0.89
C ALA A 193 8.63 9.55 -2.37
N ALA A 194 9.84 9.93 -2.73
CA ALA A 194 10.36 9.78 -4.09
C ALA A 194 11.88 9.50 -4.09
N ASN A 195 12.35 8.79 -5.12
CA ASN A 195 13.75 8.72 -5.53
C ASN A 195 14.76 8.44 -4.39
N GLY A 196 14.50 7.42 -3.58
CA GLY A 196 15.36 7.00 -2.49
C GLY A 196 15.06 7.65 -1.12
N ALA A 197 14.16 8.65 -1.05
CA ALA A 197 13.71 9.17 0.22
C ALA A 197 12.94 8.10 1.02
N PRO A 198 13.07 8.02 2.34
CA PRO A 198 12.39 7.01 3.12
C PRO A 198 10.87 7.23 3.19
N ALA A 199 10.10 6.14 3.26
CA ALA A 199 8.67 6.12 3.55
C ALA A 199 8.38 5.11 4.67
N GLY A 200 7.64 5.50 5.71
CA GLY A 200 7.29 4.64 6.83
C GLY A 200 7.58 5.23 8.20
N THR A 201 7.84 4.36 9.18
CA THR A 201 7.95 4.73 10.61
C THR A 201 9.10 3.99 11.28
N ALA A 202 10.34 4.17 10.81
CA ALA A 202 11.50 3.43 11.31
C ALA A 202 11.71 3.60 12.83
N GLY A 203 11.83 2.49 13.57
CA GLY A 203 12.10 2.47 15.01
C GLY A 203 10.93 2.79 15.93
N TYR A 204 9.74 3.06 15.41
CA TYR A 204 8.52 3.27 16.23
C TYR A 204 7.72 2.00 16.49
N ALA A 205 8.24 0.84 16.12
CA ALA A 205 7.56 -0.43 16.25
C ALA A 205 6.16 -0.45 15.56
N LYS A 206 5.98 0.37 14.51
CA LYS A 206 4.75 0.41 13.71
C LYS A 206 4.94 -0.36 12.41
N ARG A 207 4.10 -1.37 12.19
CA ARG A 207 4.19 -2.20 10.98
C ARG A 207 3.69 -1.46 9.74
N LEU A 208 4.28 -1.74 8.60
CA LEU A 208 3.67 -1.46 7.33
C LEU A 208 2.56 -2.50 7.06
N GLU A 209 1.45 -2.04 6.49
CA GLU A 209 0.28 -2.85 6.16
C GLU A 209 -0.04 -2.84 4.66
N GLY A 210 0.37 -1.79 3.95
CA GLY A 210 0.18 -1.66 2.51
C GLY A 210 1.16 -0.69 1.88
N ILE A 211 1.31 -0.79 0.56
CA ILE A 211 2.21 0.05 -0.23
C ILE A 211 1.60 0.34 -1.61
N GLN A 212 1.88 1.52 -2.14
CA GLN A 212 1.64 1.92 -3.53
C GLN A 212 2.93 2.47 -4.13
N ILE A 213 3.25 2.07 -5.37
CA ILE A 213 4.47 2.48 -6.08
C ILE A 213 4.11 2.85 -7.51
N VAL A 214 4.68 3.96 -8.01
CA VAL A 214 4.49 4.46 -9.37
C VAL A 214 5.82 4.93 -9.94
N VAL A 215 6.08 4.63 -11.20
CA VAL A 215 7.16 5.23 -11.99
C VAL A 215 6.54 6.17 -12.99
N VAL A 216 7.01 7.41 -13.04
CA VAL A 216 6.48 8.48 -13.88
C VAL A 216 7.61 9.10 -14.69
N LYS A 217 7.39 9.35 -15.97
CA LYS A 217 8.33 10.10 -16.80
C LYS A 217 8.44 11.53 -16.29
N LYS A 218 9.66 12.07 -16.17
CA LYS A 218 9.85 13.44 -15.70
C LYS A 218 9.09 14.43 -16.58
N GLY A 219 8.40 15.37 -15.93
CA GLY A 219 7.53 16.33 -16.60
C GLY A 219 6.10 15.84 -16.85
N ALA A 220 5.80 14.56 -16.68
CA ALA A 220 4.43 14.06 -16.69
C ALA A 220 3.75 14.29 -15.33
N GLY A 221 2.46 14.60 -15.37
CA GLY A 221 1.66 14.74 -14.16
C GLY A 221 1.50 13.43 -13.41
N PHE A 222 1.49 13.48 -12.08
CA PHE A 222 1.27 12.34 -11.21
C PHE A 222 0.07 12.57 -10.30
N ASN A 223 -0.92 11.66 -10.35
CA ASN A 223 -2.08 11.72 -9.46
C ASN A 223 -1.73 11.18 -8.09
N ARG A 224 -1.64 12.05 -7.08
CA ARG A 224 -1.34 11.68 -5.69
C ARG A 224 -2.50 10.98 -4.97
N ASN A 225 -3.72 11.06 -5.50
CA ASN A 225 -4.92 10.40 -4.97
C ASN A 225 -5.24 9.11 -5.73
N MET A 226 -4.23 8.26 -5.93
CA MET A 226 -4.39 7.00 -6.63
C MET A 226 -5.46 6.12 -5.97
N GLN A 227 -6.30 5.51 -6.79
CA GLN A 227 -7.44 4.70 -6.36
C GLN A 227 -8.44 5.45 -5.44
N GLY A 228 -8.48 6.80 -5.53
CA GLY A 228 -9.34 7.61 -4.67
C GLY A 228 -8.91 7.64 -3.20
N ILE A 229 -7.72 7.11 -2.87
CA ILE A 229 -7.22 7.06 -1.50
C ILE A 229 -6.38 8.30 -1.23
N ALA A 230 -6.81 9.14 -0.28
CA ALA A 230 -6.03 10.27 0.20
C ALA A 230 -4.99 9.84 1.25
N SER A 231 -3.88 10.56 1.35
CA SER A 231 -2.94 10.41 2.46
C SER A 231 -3.52 11.08 3.71
N GLN A 232 -3.50 10.39 4.87
CA GLN A 232 -3.89 10.95 6.15
C GLN A 232 -2.83 11.90 6.72
N PHE A 233 -1.57 11.71 6.32
CA PHE A 233 -0.45 12.53 6.76
C PHE A 233 0.31 13.09 5.56
N ALA A 234 0.80 14.34 5.68
CA ALA A 234 1.60 14.97 4.64
C ALA A 234 3.02 14.38 4.57
N ASN A 235 3.60 14.04 5.74
CA ASN A 235 4.94 13.46 5.81
C ASN A 235 4.93 12.00 5.35
N ALA A 236 5.94 11.66 4.56
CA ALA A 236 6.14 10.28 4.09
C ALA A 236 6.85 9.40 5.13
N PHE A 237 7.62 10.01 6.04
CA PHE A 237 8.50 9.28 6.94
C PHE A 237 8.57 9.89 8.33
N TYR A 238 8.64 9.01 9.32
CA TYR A 238 8.91 9.30 10.72
C TYR A 238 9.98 8.33 11.22
N ALA A 239 10.99 8.83 11.92
CA ALA A 239 12.05 8.01 12.49
C ALA A 239 12.21 8.28 13.98
N ALA A 240 12.37 7.23 14.76
CA ALA A 240 12.85 7.33 16.12
C ALA A 240 14.33 7.84 16.14
N PRO A 241 14.80 8.47 17.22
CA PRO A 241 16.19 8.89 17.32
C PRO A 241 17.18 7.78 16.95
N GLY A 242 18.13 8.08 16.03
CA GLY A 242 19.13 7.14 15.56
C GLY A 242 18.66 6.13 14.49
N GLN A 243 17.44 6.26 13.96
CA GLN A 243 16.86 5.35 12.97
C GLN A 243 16.65 5.97 11.56
N SER A 244 17.24 7.11 11.30
CA SER A 244 17.11 7.85 10.01
C SER A 244 17.94 7.24 8.87
#